data_0e56be2ed0a8fa9bdc27bf944ea685fb
#
_entry.id   0e56be2ed0a8fa9bdc27bf944ea685fb
#
_cell.length_a   1.000
_cell.length_b   1.000
_cell.length_c   1.000
_cell.angle_alpha   90.00
_cell.angle_beta   90.00
_cell.angle_gamma   90.00
#
_symmetry.space_group_name_H-M   'P 1'
#
loop_
_entity.id
_entity.type
_entity.pdbx_description
1 polymer ?
#
loop_
_entity_poly.entity_id
_entity_poly.type
_entity_poly.pdbx_seq_one_letter_code
_entity_poly.pdbx_strand_id
1 'polypeptide(L)'
;GRDRGIGPARIQESIAIGHAVNSYIKCYTGELSVLCGCTIAAGIASATATVYQMAGIDMKKITFATNNVIADLTGIVCDGAKPGCSMKIVTGADTAMRSAFMALAGYGISKDDGIIGHSPEESIRNLSKISFEGMGLVDPTVVHILQDKCLRRGKA
;
A
#
# COMPACT_ATOMS: atom_id res chain seq x y z
N GLY A 1 -15.36 -13.31 -0.91
CA GLY A 1 -16.68 -12.68 -0.75
C GLY A 1 -17.81 -13.65 -1.00
N ARG A 2 -17.87 -14.27 -2.16
CA ARG A 2 -18.99 -15.19 -2.53
C ARG A 2 -19.14 -16.35 -1.57
N ASP A 3 -18.06 -17.00 -1.20
CA ASP A 3 -18.05 -18.15 -0.27
C ASP A 3 -18.47 -17.79 1.16
N ARG A 4 -18.54 -16.49 1.46
CA ARG A 4 -19.04 -15.95 2.74
C ARG A 4 -20.45 -15.37 2.64
N GLY A 5 -21.17 -15.64 1.55
CA GLY A 5 -22.54 -15.16 1.34
C GLY A 5 -22.67 -13.67 1.08
N ILE A 6 -21.58 -12.99 0.73
CA ILE A 6 -21.60 -11.54 0.40
C ILE A 6 -22.20 -11.36 -0.98
N GLY A 7 -23.25 -10.54 -1.05
CA GLY A 7 -23.99 -10.29 -2.29
C GLY A 7 -23.15 -9.58 -3.36
N PRO A 8 -23.48 -9.77 -4.66
CA PRO A 8 -22.71 -9.22 -5.78
C PRO A 8 -22.55 -7.69 -5.71
N ALA A 9 -23.57 -6.95 -5.32
CA ALA A 9 -23.53 -5.49 -5.20
C ALA A 9 -22.43 -5.05 -4.22
N ARG A 10 -22.37 -5.64 -3.02
CA ARG A 10 -21.34 -5.32 -2.03
C ARG A 10 -19.94 -5.66 -2.50
N ILE A 11 -19.78 -6.72 -3.31
CA ILE A 11 -18.50 -7.07 -3.92
C ILE A 11 -18.09 -5.99 -4.92
N GLN A 12 -19.00 -5.54 -5.79
CA GLN A 12 -18.73 -4.47 -6.77
C GLN A 12 -18.39 -3.15 -6.08
N GLU A 13 -19.15 -2.76 -5.06
CA GLU A 13 -18.88 -1.57 -4.25
C GLU A 13 -17.49 -1.64 -3.61
N SER A 14 -17.10 -2.78 -3.04
CA SER A 14 -15.79 -2.93 -2.42
C SER A 14 -14.64 -2.77 -3.43
N ILE A 15 -14.82 -3.28 -4.65
CA ILE A 15 -13.86 -3.09 -5.74
C ILE A 15 -13.74 -1.60 -6.11
N ALA A 16 -14.88 -0.92 -6.27
CA ALA A 16 -14.89 0.51 -6.58
C ALA A 16 -14.21 1.35 -5.48
N ILE A 17 -14.47 1.03 -4.21
CA ILE A 17 -13.81 1.68 -3.06
C ILE A 17 -12.30 1.43 -3.10
N GLY A 18 -11.87 0.19 -3.36
CA GLY A 18 -10.45 -0.12 -3.50
C GLY A 18 -9.76 0.75 -4.57
N HIS A 19 -10.38 0.87 -5.75
CA HIS A 19 -9.85 1.74 -6.80
C HIS A 19 -9.85 3.21 -6.40
N ALA A 20 -10.90 3.71 -5.75
CA ALA A 20 -10.97 5.10 -5.27
C ALA A 20 -9.87 5.40 -4.24
N VAL A 21 -9.66 4.51 -3.27
CA VAL A 21 -8.60 4.64 -2.26
C VAL A 21 -7.22 4.60 -2.92
N ASN A 22 -6.99 3.69 -3.86
CA ASN A 22 -5.71 3.65 -4.59
C ASN A 22 -5.45 4.96 -5.36
N SER A 23 -6.47 5.50 -6.04
CA SER A 23 -6.37 6.78 -6.74
C SER A 23 -6.10 7.93 -5.78
N TYR A 24 -6.78 7.96 -4.64
CA TYR A 24 -6.55 8.95 -3.59
C TYR A 24 -5.10 8.94 -3.10
N ILE A 25 -4.54 7.76 -2.82
CA ILE A 25 -3.13 7.63 -2.41
C ILE A 25 -2.21 8.18 -3.49
N LYS A 26 -2.50 7.88 -4.76
CA LYS A 26 -1.71 8.36 -5.90
C LYS A 26 -1.71 9.88 -6.06
N CYS A 27 -2.75 10.58 -5.60
CA CYS A 27 -2.75 12.05 -5.56
C CYS A 27 -1.66 12.61 -4.63
N TYR A 28 -1.26 11.86 -3.61
CA TYR A 28 -0.21 12.28 -2.67
C TYR A 28 1.16 11.70 -2.99
N THR A 29 1.24 10.46 -3.46
CA THR A 29 2.53 9.79 -3.72
C THR A 29 3.02 9.93 -5.16
N GLY A 30 2.19 10.48 -6.05
CA GLY A 30 2.43 10.51 -7.49
C GLY A 30 2.10 9.19 -8.19
N GLU A 31 2.04 9.23 -9.51
CA GLU A 31 1.78 8.02 -10.32
C GLU A 31 2.92 7.01 -10.20
N LEU A 32 4.15 7.51 -10.22
CA LEU A 32 5.39 6.78 -9.94
C LEU A 32 6.06 7.41 -8.73
N SER A 33 6.49 6.60 -7.80
CA SER A 33 7.19 7.04 -6.60
C SER A 33 8.31 6.08 -6.23
N VAL A 34 9.24 6.54 -5.40
CA VAL A 34 10.31 5.70 -4.83
C VAL A 34 9.74 4.54 -4.01
N LEU A 35 8.55 4.71 -3.45
CA LEU A 35 7.83 3.62 -2.78
C LEU A 35 7.14 2.72 -3.79
N CYS A 36 7.10 1.43 -3.51
CA CYS A 36 6.45 0.44 -4.37
C CYS A 36 4.92 0.58 -4.30
N GLY A 37 4.34 1.36 -5.23
CA GLY A 37 2.89 1.58 -5.31
C GLY A 37 2.09 0.30 -5.52
N CYS A 38 2.64 -0.67 -6.25
CA CYS A 38 2.01 -1.98 -6.45
C CYS A 38 1.88 -2.80 -5.15
N THR A 39 2.68 -2.49 -4.14
CA THR A 39 2.66 -3.17 -2.84
C THR A 39 1.94 -2.32 -1.81
N ILE A 40 2.35 -1.07 -1.63
CA ILE A 40 1.87 -0.22 -0.54
C ILE A 40 0.50 0.37 -0.87
N ALA A 41 0.37 1.10 -1.97
CA ALA A 41 -0.89 1.75 -2.31
C ALA A 41 -2.00 0.72 -2.61
N ALA A 42 -1.68 -0.31 -3.39
CA ALA A 42 -2.62 -1.40 -3.65
C ALA A 42 -2.91 -2.23 -2.39
N GLY A 43 -1.94 -2.40 -1.49
CA GLY A 43 -2.13 -3.05 -0.19
C GLY A 43 -3.12 -2.31 0.70
N ILE A 44 -2.95 -1.00 0.86
CA ILE A 44 -3.88 -0.14 1.61
C ILE A 44 -5.29 -0.20 1.00
N ALA A 45 -5.38 -0.04 -0.32
CA ALA A 45 -6.64 -0.09 -1.05
C ALA A 45 -7.37 -1.43 -0.88
N SER A 46 -6.63 -2.54 -0.98
CA SER A 46 -7.17 -3.89 -0.81
C SER A 46 -7.62 -4.16 0.62
N ALA A 47 -6.84 -3.72 1.62
CA ALA A 47 -7.20 -3.86 3.03
C ALA A 47 -8.49 -3.08 3.35
N THR A 48 -8.58 -1.82 2.91
CA THR A 48 -9.76 -0.98 3.07
C THR A 48 -10.99 -1.58 2.39
N ALA A 49 -10.84 -2.03 1.13
CA ALA A 49 -11.91 -2.69 0.39
C ALA A 49 -12.40 -3.96 1.09
N THR A 50 -11.49 -4.74 1.66
CA THR A 50 -11.83 -5.97 2.40
C THR A 50 -12.59 -5.63 3.68
N VAL A 51 -12.17 -4.63 4.43
CA VAL A 51 -12.90 -4.17 5.63
C VAL A 51 -14.31 -3.71 5.25
N TYR A 52 -14.43 -2.87 4.20
CA TYR A 52 -15.74 -2.44 3.71
C TYR A 52 -16.61 -3.63 3.29
N GLN A 53 -16.07 -4.58 2.56
CA GLN A 53 -16.80 -5.76 2.09
C GLN A 53 -17.39 -6.56 3.25
N MET A 54 -16.64 -6.67 4.36
CA MET A 54 -17.01 -7.49 5.50
C MET A 54 -17.86 -6.76 6.55
N ALA A 55 -17.61 -5.47 6.80
CA ALA A 55 -18.18 -4.71 7.89
C ALA A 55 -18.96 -3.44 7.46
N GLY A 56 -18.92 -3.08 6.17
CA GLY A 56 -19.50 -1.83 5.68
C GLY A 56 -18.62 -0.62 6.01
N ILE A 57 -19.26 0.55 6.11
CA ILE A 57 -18.56 1.80 6.48
C ILE A 57 -18.32 1.79 7.99
N ASP A 58 -17.16 1.29 8.40
CA ASP A 58 -16.66 1.37 9.77
C ASP A 58 -15.32 2.10 9.74
N MET A 59 -15.36 3.41 9.96
CA MET A 59 -14.17 4.27 9.84
C MET A 59 -13.06 3.89 10.81
N LYS A 60 -13.41 3.36 12.00
CA LYS A 60 -12.40 2.88 12.95
C LYS A 60 -11.61 1.70 12.39
N LYS A 61 -12.31 0.71 11.84
CA LYS A 61 -11.67 -0.47 11.23
C LYS A 61 -10.93 -0.13 9.95
N ILE A 62 -11.47 0.79 9.14
CA ILE A 62 -10.79 1.31 7.95
C ILE A 62 -9.48 1.99 8.33
N THR A 63 -9.49 2.83 9.37
CA THR A 63 -8.28 3.47 9.91
C THR A 63 -7.26 2.43 10.36
N PHE A 64 -7.70 1.44 11.13
CA PHE A 64 -6.81 0.36 11.58
C PHE A 64 -6.19 -0.41 10.43
N ALA A 65 -6.98 -0.78 9.42
CA ALA A 65 -6.47 -1.50 8.25
C ALA A 65 -5.43 -0.68 7.48
N THR A 66 -5.70 0.62 7.26
CA THR A 66 -4.77 1.55 6.61
C THR A 66 -3.47 1.66 7.41
N ASN A 67 -3.57 1.91 8.70
CA ASN A 67 -2.41 2.07 9.59
C ASN A 67 -1.56 0.81 9.65
N ASN A 68 -2.19 -0.37 9.76
CA ASN A 68 -1.48 -1.65 9.79
C ASN A 68 -0.66 -1.87 8.51
N VAL A 69 -1.23 -1.58 7.34
CA VAL A 69 -0.49 -1.72 6.06
C VAL A 69 0.65 -0.72 5.98
N ILE A 70 0.43 0.54 6.36
CA ILE A 70 1.49 1.57 6.34
C ILE A 70 2.62 1.19 7.29
N ALA A 71 2.31 0.79 8.52
CA ALA A 71 3.30 0.41 9.51
C ALA A 71 4.16 -0.80 9.07
N ASP A 72 3.56 -1.74 8.33
CA ASP A 72 4.22 -2.97 7.90
C ASP A 72 5.05 -2.78 6.60
N LEU A 73 4.55 -1.99 5.65
CA LEU A 73 5.12 -1.94 4.29
C LEU A 73 5.91 -0.65 3.96
N THR A 74 5.90 0.37 4.83
CA THR A 74 6.67 1.59 4.57
C THR A 74 8.16 1.28 4.47
N GLY A 75 8.75 1.66 3.33
CA GLY A 75 10.16 1.36 3.04
C GLY A 75 10.37 0.34 1.92
N ILE A 76 9.34 -0.32 1.43
CA ILE A 76 9.47 -1.15 0.22
C ILE A 76 9.64 -0.22 -0.99
N VAL A 77 10.86 -0.20 -1.52
CA VAL A 77 11.22 0.67 -2.64
C VAL A 77 10.80 0.11 -3.99
N CYS A 78 10.55 1.00 -4.94
CA CYS A 78 10.41 0.67 -6.35
C CYS A 78 11.79 0.68 -7.00
N ASP A 79 12.18 -0.40 -7.64
CA ASP A 79 13.43 -0.53 -8.36
C ASP A 79 13.21 -0.91 -9.84
N GLY A 80 12.10 -0.44 -10.40
CA GLY A 80 11.67 -0.64 -11.78
C GLY A 80 10.78 -1.87 -11.99
N ALA A 81 10.05 -1.88 -13.09
CA ALA A 81 9.19 -3.02 -13.47
C ALA A 81 10.04 -4.22 -13.87
N LYS A 82 9.89 -5.32 -13.14
CA LYS A 82 10.70 -6.53 -13.31
C LYS A 82 9.98 -7.78 -12.75
N PRO A 83 10.43 -8.99 -13.08
CA PRO A 83 9.83 -10.22 -12.52
C PRO A 83 9.75 -10.25 -11.00
N GLY A 84 10.74 -9.66 -10.30
CA GLY A 84 10.72 -9.54 -8.83
C GLY A 84 9.55 -8.73 -8.26
N CYS A 85 8.87 -7.90 -9.07
CA CYS A 85 7.66 -7.19 -8.63
C CYS A 85 6.53 -8.16 -8.24
N SER A 86 6.45 -9.34 -8.84
CA SER A 86 5.46 -10.36 -8.46
C SER A 86 5.58 -10.74 -6.98
N MET A 87 6.80 -10.86 -6.47
CA MET A 87 7.06 -11.16 -5.05
C MET A 87 6.58 -10.03 -4.15
N LYS A 88 6.81 -8.77 -4.54
CA LYS A 88 6.34 -7.59 -3.80
C LYS A 88 4.81 -7.51 -3.79
N ILE A 89 4.15 -7.88 -4.89
CA ILE A 89 2.69 -7.94 -4.98
C ILE A 89 2.13 -9.01 -4.04
N VAL A 90 2.74 -10.21 -3.99
CA VAL A 90 2.35 -11.25 -3.04
C VAL A 90 2.46 -10.76 -1.60
N THR A 91 3.58 -10.12 -1.24
CA THR A 91 3.76 -9.51 0.09
C THR A 91 2.68 -8.47 0.39
N GLY A 92 2.37 -7.60 -0.58
CA GLY A 92 1.31 -6.59 -0.43
C GLY A 92 -0.07 -7.21 -0.24
N ALA A 93 -0.40 -8.26 -1.00
CA ALA A 93 -1.67 -8.95 -0.89
C ALA A 93 -1.82 -9.67 0.46
N ASP A 94 -0.76 -10.36 0.91
CA ASP A 94 -0.75 -11.02 2.22
C ASP A 94 -0.92 -10.01 3.36
N THR A 95 -0.12 -8.94 3.35
CA THR A 95 -0.23 -7.88 4.35
C THR A 95 -1.61 -7.21 4.32
N ALA A 96 -2.19 -6.96 3.15
CA ALA A 96 -3.52 -6.38 3.03
C ALA A 96 -4.59 -7.26 3.71
N MET A 97 -4.57 -8.56 3.44
CA MET A 97 -5.52 -9.49 4.04
C MET A 97 -5.34 -9.60 5.55
N ARG A 98 -4.10 -9.78 6.01
CA ARG A 98 -3.77 -9.82 7.44
C ARG A 98 -4.21 -8.54 8.15
N SER A 99 -3.86 -7.38 7.61
CA SER A 99 -4.22 -6.07 8.16
C SER A 99 -5.73 -5.86 8.24
N ALA A 100 -6.47 -6.27 7.20
CA ALA A 100 -7.93 -6.20 7.20
C ALA A 100 -8.55 -7.08 8.29
N PHE A 101 -8.10 -8.32 8.43
CA PHE A 101 -8.65 -9.23 9.46
C PHE A 101 -8.27 -8.79 10.87
N MET A 102 -7.06 -8.26 11.10
CA MET A 102 -6.68 -7.65 12.38
C MET A 102 -7.59 -6.47 12.70
N ALA A 103 -7.83 -5.59 11.74
CA ALA A 103 -8.73 -4.44 11.90
C ALA A 103 -10.18 -4.86 12.18
N LEU A 104 -10.67 -5.89 11.51
CA LEU A 104 -12.00 -6.48 11.77
C LEU A 104 -12.11 -7.03 13.18
N ALA A 105 -11.02 -7.59 13.72
CA ALA A 105 -10.92 -8.06 15.10
C ALA A 105 -10.71 -6.92 16.13
N GLY A 106 -10.61 -5.66 15.66
CA GLY A 106 -10.46 -4.48 16.52
C GLY A 106 -9.01 -4.12 16.85
N TYR A 107 -8.03 -4.71 16.16
CA TYR A 107 -6.61 -4.40 16.34
C TYR A 107 -6.09 -3.48 15.24
N GLY A 108 -5.40 -2.43 15.62
CA GLY A 108 -4.73 -1.49 14.71
C GLY A 108 -3.59 -0.77 15.39
N ILE A 109 -2.58 -0.42 14.59
CA ILE A 109 -1.44 0.37 15.05
C ILE A 109 -1.93 1.76 15.44
N SER A 110 -1.45 2.22 16.60
CA SER A 110 -1.85 3.48 17.23
C SER A 110 -1.29 4.68 16.48
N LYS A 111 -2.00 5.80 16.55
CA LYS A 111 -1.52 7.11 16.09
C LYS A 111 -0.23 7.58 16.76
N ASP A 112 0.15 6.96 17.87
CA ASP A 112 1.36 7.30 18.62
C ASP A 112 2.58 6.48 18.17
N ASP A 113 2.41 5.61 17.14
CA ASP A 113 3.45 4.76 16.59
C ASP A 113 4.03 5.32 15.29
N GLY A 114 5.33 5.63 15.29
CA GLY A 114 6.10 5.96 14.09
C GLY A 114 5.48 7.09 13.25
N ILE A 115 5.16 6.78 11.98
CA ILE A 115 4.59 7.76 11.03
C ILE A 115 3.07 7.74 10.99
N ILE A 116 2.42 6.94 11.82
CA ILE A 116 0.96 6.80 11.82
C ILE A 116 0.31 8.08 12.34
N GLY A 117 -0.74 8.53 11.65
CA GLY A 117 -1.49 9.72 12.00
C GLY A 117 -2.81 9.44 12.72
N HIS A 118 -3.54 10.50 13.04
CA HIS A 118 -4.85 10.42 13.69
C HIS A 118 -5.97 9.93 12.77
N SER A 119 -5.75 9.98 11.45
CA SER A 119 -6.70 9.53 10.44
C SER A 119 -5.97 8.79 9.31
N PRO A 120 -6.70 8.01 8.48
CA PRO A 120 -6.12 7.38 7.30
C PRO A 120 -5.44 8.39 6.37
N GLU A 121 -6.06 9.57 6.20
CA GLU A 121 -5.55 10.64 5.33
C GLU A 121 -4.24 11.21 5.87
N GLU A 122 -4.14 11.38 7.19
CA GLU A 122 -2.89 11.86 7.81
C GLU A 122 -1.77 10.82 7.68
N SER A 123 -2.07 9.55 7.91
CA SER A 123 -1.11 8.45 7.71
C SER A 123 -0.62 8.39 6.25
N ILE A 124 -1.51 8.57 5.27
CA ILE A 124 -1.17 8.63 3.84
C ILE A 124 -0.30 9.87 3.54
N ARG A 125 -0.61 11.03 4.12
CA ARG A 125 0.24 12.22 3.95
C ARG A 125 1.63 12.05 4.56
N ASN A 126 1.72 11.42 5.73
CA ASN A 126 3.01 11.12 6.36
C ASN A 126 3.83 10.14 5.52
N LEU A 127 3.19 9.10 4.95
CA LEU A 127 3.80 8.20 3.99
C LEU A 127 4.34 8.95 2.77
N SER A 128 3.55 9.90 2.23
CA SER A 128 3.96 10.75 1.12
C SER A 128 5.19 11.61 1.47
N LYS A 129 5.21 12.20 2.66
CA LYS A 129 6.38 12.96 3.16
C LYS A 129 7.65 12.11 3.19
N ILE A 130 7.57 10.89 3.72
CA ILE A 130 8.72 9.95 3.70
C ILE A 130 9.18 9.72 2.26
N SER A 131 8.25 9.50 1.33
CA SER A 131 8.57 9.27 -0.09
C SER A 131 9.32 10.46 -0.71
N PHE A 132 8.79 11.66 -0.57
CA PHE A 132 9.32 12.84 -1.26
C PHE A 132 10.50 13.51 -0.55
N GLU A 133 10.43 13.61 0.78
CA GLU A 133 11.44 14.33 1.55
C GLU A 133 12.54 13.40 2.07
N GLY A 134 12.17 12.19 2.49
CA GLY A 134 13.10 11.24 3.11
C GLY A 134 13.84 10.34 2.12
N MET A 135 13.24 10.03 0.97
CA MET A 135 13.77 9.03 0.03
C MET A 135 14.28 9.61 -1.29
N GLY A 136 14.57 10.90 -1.35
CA GLY A 136 14.96 11.60 -2.59
C GLY A 136 16.20 11.05 -3.32
N LEU A 137 17.07 10.31 -2.64
CA LEU A 137 18.25 9.68 -3.23
C LEU A 137 18.03 8.25 -3.74
N VAL A 138 16.86 7.66 -3.50
CA VAL A 138 16.60 6.26 -3.89
C VAL A 138 16.60 6.10 -5.41
N ASP A 139 15.82 6.91 -6.13
CA ASP A 139 15.74 6.80 -7.59
C ASP A 139 17.09 7.05 -8.29
N PRO A 140 17.85 8.11 -7.99
CA PRO A 140 19.18 8.29 -8.54
C PRO A 140 20.11 7.11 -8.25
N THR A 141 20.05 6.54 -7.04
CA THR A 141 20.85 5.38 -6.66
C THR A 141 20.47 4.14 -7.46
N VAL A 142 19.16 3.88 -7.61
CA VAL A 142 18.66 2.76 -8.41
C VAL A 142 19.07 2.89 -9.87
N VAL A 143 18.94 4.09 -10.45
CA VAL A 143 19.36 4.37 -11.84
C VAL A 143 20.85 4.09 -12.02
N HIS A 144 21.69 4.54 -11.10
CA HIS A 144 23.14 4.27 -11.13
C HIS A 144 23.45 2.78 -11.12
N ILE A 145 22.83 2.03 -10.21
CA ILE A 145 23.00 0.55 -10.17
C ILE A 145 22.59 -0.09 -11.49
N LEU A 146 21.51 0.37 -12.11
CA LEU A 146 21.04 -0.18 -13.38
C LEU A 146 21.99 0.15 -14.54
N GLN A 147 22.53 1.36 -14.59
CA GLN A 147 23.53 1.79 -15.57
C GLN A 147 24.80 0.92 -15.46
N ASP A 148 25.31 0.71 -14.26
CA ASP A 148 26.49 -0.16 -14.03
C ASP A 148 26.24 -1.58 -14.52
N LYS A 149 25.05 -2.14 -14.31
CA LYS A 149 24.68 -3.46 -14.83
C LYS A 149 24.66 -3.51 -16.36
N CYS A 150 24.15 -2.46 -17.01
CA CYS A 150 24.14 -2.38 -18.47
C CYS A 150 25.58 -2.33 -19.03
N LEU A 151 26.45 -1.53 -18.43
CA LEU A 151 27.86 -1.43 -18.85
C LEU A 151 28.62 -2.75 -18.71
N ARG A 152 28.33 -3.54 -17.68
CA ARG A 152 28.92 -4.87 -17.50
C ARG A 152 28.43 -5.88 -18.55
N ARG A 153 27.15 -5.84 -18.94
CA ARG A 153 26.57 -6.72 -19.95
C ARG A 153 27.11 -6.45 -21.36
N GLY A 154 27.46 -5.20 -21.67
CA GLY A 154 28.06 -4.84 -22.98
C GLY A 154 29.54 -5.22 -23.13
N LYS A 155 30.17 -5.73 -22.06
CA LYS A 155 31.57 -6.20 -22.06
C LYS A 155 31.71 -7.73 -22.04
N ALA A 156 30.62 -8.47 -22.01
CA ALA A 156 30.54 -9.92 -22.05
C ALA A 156 30.09 -10.40 -23.44
#